data_9621a6d4d49d378bace1a4e7108ba558
#
_entry.id   9621a6d4d49d378bace1a4e7108ba558
#
_cell.length_a   1.000
_cell.length_b   1.000
_cell.length_c   1.000
_cell.angle_alpha   90.00
_cell.angle_beta   90.00
_cell.angle_gamma   90.00
#
_symmetry.space_group_name_H-M   'P 1'
#
loop_
_entity.id
_entity.type
_entity.pdbx_description
1 polymer ?
#
loop_
_entity_poly.entity_id
_entity_poly.type
_entity_poly.pdbx_seq_one_letter_code
_entity_poly.pdbx_strand_id
1 'polypeptide(L)'
;MAQHTDVCIRGAGIVGRTLALLLAREGVKVALVDASGAPSGEHRDIRAYALNANSRALLEALRCWPQAEHATPVLRMEVQGDDGGDVHFDAASAHAPALAWIVDVPALETRLAEAVRYQPHVELMSESVAAPLLVVCEGRSSRTRAELGVHYDVSPYPQTALAARVHTGMPHGGTARQWFSAEGILAFLPLGGANGQEVAVVWSVAPERAQALMELEPPEFASTLAQASGGALGALHLQGERCTWPLQLARADRWCGALAGTGTSWALAGDAAHTVHPLSGQGLNLGLADVQALARLLTARSSWRSVADMRVLRRYERERKTALLPMRLSTDLLAQLFARREPGVQALRNWGMQGFDQIGPLKRWVAQQAMHPAFLIDPAPISGRDFS
;
A
#
# COMPACT_ATOMS: atom_id res chain seq x y z
N MET A 1 -14.71 35.51 -10.65
CA MET A 1 -15.59 34.80 -9.70
C MET A 1 -14.72 33.74 -9.03
N ALA A 2 -14.58 33.73 -7.71
CA ALA A 2 -13.84 32.65 -7.02
C ALA A 2 -14.54 31.33 -7.32
N GLN A 3 -13.82 30.39 -7.88
CA GLN A 3 -14.35 29.08 -8.23
C GLN A 3 -14.70 28.36 -6.91
N HIS A 4 -15.97 27.99 -6.75
CA HIS A 4 -16.43 27.32 -5.53
C HIS A 4 -15.83 25.91 -5.48
N THR A 5 -14.95 25.65 -4.51
CA THR A 5 -14.33 24.34 -4.26
C THR A 5 -15.12 23.61 -3.17
N ASP A 6 -15.52 22.36 -3.45
CA ASP A 6 -16.26 21.54 -2.48
C ASP A 6 -15.31 20.82 -1.51
N VAL A 7 -14.20 20.31 -2.04
CA VAL A 7 -13.22 19.51 -1.29
C VAL A 7 -11.81 19.99 -1.61
N CYS A 8 -11.03 20.29 -0.57
CA CYS A 8 -9.59 20.50 -0.68
C CYS A 8 -8.86 19.23 -0.23
N ILE A 9 -8.02 18.65 -1.10
CA ILE A 9 -7.21 17.47 -0.78
C ILE A 9 -5.76 17.92 -0.65
N ARG A 10 -5.15 17.72 0.52
CA ARG A 10 -3.72 17.95 0.74
C ARG A 10 -2.93 16.68 0.57
N GLY A 11 -2.01 16.68 -0.39
CA GLY A 11 -1.15 15.55 -0.77
C GLY A 11 -1.56 14.94 -2.11
N ALA A 12 -0.74 15.20 -3.12
CA ALA A 12 -0.93 14.74 -4.50
C ALA A 12 -0.18 13.43 -4.82
N GLY A 13 0.00 12.55 -3.83
CA GLY A 13 0.45 11.17 -4.03
C GLY A 13 -0.67 10.27 -4.58
N ILE A 14 -0.40 8.96 -4.71
CA ILE A 14 -1.34 7.96 -5.26
C ILE A 14 -2.72 8.05 -4.60
N VAL A 15 -2.78 8.11 -3.27
CA VAL A 15 -4.04 8.12 -2.49
C VAL A 15 -4.84 9.40 -2.75
N GLY A 16 -4.20 10.56 -2.71
CA GLY A 16 -4.87 11.85 -2.93
C GLY A 16 -5.36 12.03 -4.36
N ARG A 17 -4.54 11.66 -5.37
CA ARG A 17 -4.95 11.68 -6.78
C ARG A 17 -6.11 10.74 -7.05
N THR A 18 -6.10 9.54 -6.46
CA THR A 18 -7.20 8.58 -6.58
C THR A 18 -8.49 9.15 -6.01
N LEU A 19 -8.45 9.78 -4.82
CA LEU A 19 -9.61 10.43 -4.23
C LEU A 19 -10.14 11.56 -5.10
N ALA A 20 -9.24 12.41 -5.61
CA ALA A 20 -9.62 13.53 -6.47
C ALA A 20 -10.37 13.04 -7.72
N LEU A 21 -9.88 12.00 -8.38
CA LEU A 21 -10.52 11.39 -9.55
C LEU A 21 -11.89 10.77 -9.21
N LEU A 22 -12.00 10.06 -8.08
CA LEU A 22 -13.26 9.46 -7.63
C LEU A 22 -14.33 10.53 -7.39
N LEU A 23 -14.00 11.61 -6.69
CA LEU A 23 -14.93 12.69 -6.39
C LEU A 23 -15.30 13.50 -7.64
N ALA A 24 -14.32 13.77 -8.48
CA ALA A 24 -14.54 14.55 -9.70
C ALA A 24 -15.45 13.84 -10.72
N ARG A 25 -15.43 12.51 -10.80
CA ARG A 25 -16.37 11.72 -11.63
C ARG A 25 -17.81 11.89 -11.21
N GLU A 26 -18.06 12.21 -9.96
CA GLU A 26 -19.39 12.48 -9.40
C GLU A 26 -19.74 13.98 -9.38
N GLY A 27 -18.97 14.79 -10.12
CA GLY A 27 -19.22 16.23 -10.27
C GLY A 27 -18.80 17.09 -9.09
N VAL A 28 -18.08 16.53 -8.10
CA VAL A 28 -17.54 17.29 -6.95
C VAL A 28 -16.32 18.08 -7.40
N LYS A 29 -16.28 19.38 -7.08
CA LYS A 29 -15.16 20.26 -7.40
C LYS A 29 -14.04 20.10 -6.37
N VAL A 30 -12.86 19.69 -6.82
CA VAL A 30 -11.73 19.34 -5.98
C VAL A 30 -10.54 20.26 -6.26
N ALA A 31 -10.00 20.86 -5.21
CA ALA A 31 -8.65 21.42 -5.22
C ALA A 31 -7.67 20.37 -4.68
N LEU A 32 -6.74 19.93 -5.51
CA LEU A 32 -5.70 18.98 -5.14
C LEU A 32 -4.38 19.73 -4.92
N VAL A 33 -3.92 19.73 -3.67
CA VAL A 33 -2.72 20.49 -3.28
C VAL A 33 -1.49 19.60 -3.38
N ASP A 34 -0.56 20.00 -4.23
CA ASP A 34 0.78 19.44 -4.35
C ASP A 34 1.79 20.41 -3.74
N ALA A 35 2.09 20.22 -2.46
CA ALA A 35 3.06 21.04 -1.74
C ALA A 35 4.53 20.67 -2.08
N SER A 36 4.77 19.60 -2.83
CA SER A 36 6.13 19.18 -3.19
C SER A 36 6.80 20.11 -4.19
N GLY A 37 6.04 20.95 -4.90
CA GLY A 37 6.46 22.14 -5.66
C GLY A 37 7.58 21.99 -6.70
N ALA A 38 8.19 20.83 -6.77
CA ALA A 38 9.23 20.51 -7.75
C ALA A 38 9.08 19.06 -8.20
N PRO A 39 9.38 18.72 -9.45
CA PRO A 39 9.68 17.34 -9.78
C PRO A 39 10.79 16.93 -8.80
N SER A 40 10.50 15.95 -7.95
CA SER A 40 11.47 15.34 -7.03
C SER A 40 12.70 15.03 -7.87
N GLY A 41 13.80 15.79 -7.63
CA GLY A 41 15.00 15.73 -8.44
C GLY A 41 15.50 14.30 -8.51
N GLU A 42 16.05 13.92 -9.62
CA GLU A 42 16.92 12.81 -10.05
C GLU A 42 16.82 11.44 -9.30
N HIS A 43 16.23 11.33 -8.11
CA HIS A 43 16.00 10.06 -7.43
C HIS A 43 14.75 9.38 -8.00
N ARG A 44 14.99 8.47 -8.94
CA ARG A 44 13.95 7.61 -9.48
C ARG A 44 13.36 6.78 -8.33
N ASP A 45 12.10 6.94 -8.04
CA ASP A 45 11.42 6.11 -7.04
C ASP A 45 11.52 4.64 -7.46
N ILE A 46 12.21 3.83 -6.66
CA ILE A 46 12.46 2.42 -6.97
C ILE A 46 11.41 1.50 -6.36
N ARG A 47 10.44 2.06 -5.63
CA ARG A 47 9.43 1.25 -4.93
C ARG A 47 8.51 0.54 -5.91
N ALA A 48 8.11 -0.65 -5.52
CA ALA A 48 7.03 -1.41 -6.14
C ALA A 48 6.06 -1.87 -5.04
N TYR A 49 4.77 -1.87 -5.33
CA TYR A 49 3.74 -2.29 -4.39
C TYR A 49 2.96 -3.49 -4.90
N ALA A 50 2.66 -4.42 -4.00
CA ALA A 50 1.74 -5.51 -4.28
C ALA A 50 0.29 -5.00 -4.16
N LEU A 51 -0.41 -4.85 -5.27
CA LEU A 51 -1.81 -4.44 -5.31
C LEU A 51 -2.73 -5.66 -5.41
N ASN A 52 -3.78 -5.66 -4.59
CA ASN A 52 -4.80 -6.70 -4.62
C ASN A 52 -5.86 -6.45 -5.72
N ALA A 53 -6.76 -7.42 -5.91
CA ALA A 53 -7.80 -7.35 -6.93
C ALA A 53 -8.73 -6.14 -6.78
N ASN A 54 -9.06 -5.72 -5.54
CA ASN A 54 -9.92 -4.57 -5.29
C ASN A 54 -9.24 -3.25 -5.70
N SER A 55 -7.96 -3.09 -5.35
CA SER A 55 -7.15 -1.93 -5.74
C SER A 55 -6.98 -1.87 -7.26
N ARG A 56 -6.75 -3.02 -7.90
CA ARG A 56 -6.70 -3.12 -9.35
C ARG A 56 -8.03 -2.69 -9.98
N ALA A 57 -9.16 -3.27 -9.57
CA ALA A 57 -10.47 -2.92 -10.11
C ALA A 57 -10.79 -1.43 -9.95
N LEU A 58 -10.43 -0.82 -8.81
CA LEU A 58 -10.56 0.61 -8.58
C LEU A 58 -9.77 1.43 -9.59
N LEU A 59 -8.48 1.11 -9.78
CA LEU A 59 -7.60 1.83 -10.70
C LEU A 59 -7.97 1.59 -12.17
N GLU A 60 -8.43 0.40 -12.54
CA GLU A 60 -8.99 0.10 -13.88
C GLU A 60 -10.25 0.91 -14.15
N ALA A 61 -11.17 0.99 -13.17
CA ALA A 61 -12.36 1.82 -13.29
C ALA A 61 -12.03 3.30 -13.50
N LEU A 62 -10.94 3.79 -12.93
CA LEU A 62 -10.41 5.14 -13.16
C LEU A 62 -9.60 5.28 -14.44
N ARG A 63 -9.34 4.19 -15.17
CA ARG A 63 -8.45 4.12 -16.35
C ARG A 63 -7.00 4.50 -16.01
N CYS A 64 -6.60 4.29 -14.76
CA CYS A 64 -5.27 4.60 -14.23
C CYS A 64 -4.41 3.35 -14.00
N TRP A 65 -4.90 2.15 -14.34
CA TRP A 65 -4.07 0.94 -14.25
C TRP A 65 -2.88 1.03 -15.21
N PRO A 66 -1.64 0.77 -14.76
CA PRO A 66 -0.46 0.82 -15.62
C PRO A 66 -0.49 -0.24 -16.72
N GLN A 67 0.36 -0.09 -17.72
CA GLN A 67 0.57 -1.09 -18.77
C GLN A 67 1.14 -2.38 -18.18
N ALA A 68 0.99 -3.49 -18.89
CA ALA A 68 1.36 -4.83 -18.42
C ALA A 68 2.85 -4.96 -18.02
N GLU A 69 3.73 -4.20 -18.67
CA GLU A 69 5.16 -4.13 -18.36
C GLU A 69 5.47 -3.52 -16.98
N HIS A 70 4.53 -2.74 -16.43
CA HIS A 70 4.64 -2.07 -15.12
C HIS A 70 3.69 -2.66 -14.05
N ALA A 71 2.99 -3.74 -14.37
CA ALA A 71 2.02 -4.38 -13.47
C ALA A 71 2.09 -5.91 -13.62
N THR A 72 3.03 -6.53 -12.94
CA THR A 72 3.32 -7.96 -13.07
C THR A 72 2.41 -8.80 -12.18
N PRO A 73 1.66 -9.78 -12.72
CA PRO A 73 0.85 -10.67 -11.91
C PRO A 73 1.73 -11.62 -11.08
N VAL A 74 1.37 -11.77 -9.80
CA VAL A 74 1.92 -12.79 -8.91
C VAL A 74 1.06 -14.04 -9.04
N LEU A 75 1.58 -15.05 -9.72
CA LEU A 75 0.90 -16.32 -9.94
C LEU A 75 1.13 -17.29 -8.79
N ARG A 76 2.30 -17.21 -8.16
CA ARG A 76 2.70 -18.03 -7.02
C ARG A 76 3.37 -17.19 -5.95
N MET A 77 3.26 -17.63 -4.71
CA MET A 77 4.01 -17.07 -3.59
C MET A 77 4.64 -18.22 -2.82
N GLU A 78 5.95 -18.14 -2.65
CA GLU A 78 6.78 -19.09 -1.92
C GLU A 78 7.31 -18.39 -0.66
N VAL A 79 7.01 -18.96 0.50
CA VAL A 79 7.43 -18.43 1.81
C VAL A 79 8.26 -19.50 2.49
N GLN A 80 9.51 -19.19 2.78
CA GLN A 80 10.46 -20.10 3.42
C GLN A 80 10.83 -19.60 4.82
N GLY A 81 10.86 -20.49 5.78
CA GLY A 81 11.32 -20.26 7.15
C GLY A 81 12.70 -20.84 7.43
N ASP A 82 13.33 -20.39 8.51
CA ASP A 82 14.71 -20.77 8.92
C ASP A 82 14.94 -22.29 9.08
N ASP A 83 13.90 -23.02 9.49
CA ASP A 83 14.01 -24.43 9.87
C ASP A 83 13.27 -25.36 8.86
N GLY A 84 13.19 -24.95 7.58
CA GLY A 84 12.64 -25.78 6.51
C GLY A 84 11.12 -25.84 6.44
N GLY A 85 10.42 -24.88 7.05
CA GLY A 85 8.97 -24.68 6.85
C GLY A 85 8.72 -23.92 5.57
N ASP A 86 8.16 -24.58 4.55
CA ASP A 86 7.79 -23.95 3.28
C ASP A 86 6.27 -23.84 3.15
N VAL A 87 5.79 -22.69 2.73
CA VAL A 87 4.37 -22.45 2.42
C VAL A 87 4.26 -21.93 1.00
N HIS A 88 3.45 -22.59 0.19
CA HIS A 88 3.23 -22.24 -1.20
C HIS A 88 1.78 -21.83 -1.43
N PHE A 89 1.57 -20.69 -2.06
CA PHE A 89 0.28 -20.25 -2.56
C PHE A 89 0.31 -20.21 -4.08
N ASP A 90 -0.78 -20.63 -4.70
CA ASP A 90 -0.94 -20.65 -6.15
C ASP A 90 -2.27 -20.04 -6.53
N ALA A 91 -2.26 -19.11 -7.50
CA ALA A 91 -3.45 -18.40 -7.95
C ALA A 91 -4.47 -19.35 -8.59
N ALA A 92 -4.02 -20.37 -9.32
CA ALA A 92 -4.91 -21.37 -9.93
C ALA A 92 -5.66 -22.17 -8.88
N SER A 93 -4.99 -22.55 -7.77
CA SER A 93 -5.63 -23.23 -6.64
C SER A 93 -6.69 -22.36 -5.95
N ALA A 94 -6.55 -21.05 -6.03
CA ALA A 94 -7.51 -20.08 -5.49
C ALA A 94 -8.57 -19.67 -6.52
N HIS A 95 -8.56 -20.25 -7.74
CA HIS A 95 -9.42 -19.85 -8.86
C HIS A 95 -9.34 -18.35 -9.18
N ALA A 96 -8.18 -17.75 -8.99
CA ALA A 96 -7.93 -16.32 -9.23
C ALA A 96 -6.96 -16.12 -10.40
N PRO A 97 -7.05 -15.00 -11.14
CA PRO A 97 -6.11 -14.70 -12.23
C PRO A 97 -4.69 -14.41 -11.71
N ALA A 98 -4.57 -13.91 -10.49
CA ALA A 98 -3.32 -13.70 -9.76
C ALA A 98 -3.61 -13.53 -8.26
N LEU A 99 -2.61 -13.77 -7.41
CA LEU A 99 -2.70 -13.51 -5.97
C LEU A 99 -2.62 -12.00 -5.68
N ALA A 100 -1.83 -11.29 -6.44
CA ALA A 100 -1.64 -9.83 -6.41
C ALA A 100 -0.97 -9.39 -7.72
N TRP A 101 -0.74 -8.10 -7.88
CA TRP A 101 0.07 -7.53 -8.96
C TRP A 101 1.15 -6.64 -8.37
N ILE A 102 2.40 -6.87 -8.76
CA ILE A 102 3.50 -5.99 -8.39
C ILE A 102 3.49 -4.83 -9.38
N VAL A 103 3.21 -3.64 -8.86
CA VAL A 103 3.05 -2.41 -9.64
C VAL A 103 4.22 -1.47 -9.39
N ASP A 104 4.80 -0.99 -10.47
CA ASP A 104 5.84 0.02 -10.46
C ASP A 104 5.25 1.38 -10.05
N VAL A 105 5.73 1.95 -8.94
CA VAL A 105 5.19 3.18 -8.36
C VAL A 105 5.30 4.37 -9.33
N PRO A 106 6.44 4.66 -9.97
CA PRO A 106 6.56 5.74 -10.94
C PRO A 106 5.54 5.65 -12.08
N ALA A 107 5.32 4.45 -12.62
CA ALA A 107 4.36 4.24 -13.71
C ALA A 107 2.92 4.53 -13.25
N LEU A 108 2.54 4.06 -12.05
CA LEU A 108 1.22 4.34 -11.49
C LEU A 108 1.04 5.83 -11.20
N GLU A 109 2.03 6.49 -10.61
CA GLU A 109 1.98 7.93 -10.33
C GLU A 109 1.85 8.76 -11.60
N THR A 110 2.55 8.39 -12.67
CA THR A 110 2.45 9.04 -13.98
C THR A 110 1.03 8.92 -14.53
N ARG A 111 0.44 7.71 -14.51
CA ARG A 111 -0.93 7.47 -15.00
C ARG A 111 -1.97 8.28 -14.21
N LEU A 112 -1.83 8.34 -12.89
CA LEU A 112 -2.70 9.15 -12.04
C LEU A 112 -2.52 10.65 -12.27
N ALA A 113 -1.28 11.12 -12.44
CA ALA A 113 -1.00 12.52 -12.73
C ALA A 113 -1.60 12.96 -14.08
N GLU A 114 -1.45 12.13 -15.11
CA GLU A 114 -2.08 12.35 -16.42
C GLU A 114 -3.60 12.44 -16.29
N ALA A 115 -4.23 11.47 -15.62
CA ALA A 115 -5.69 11.45 -15.43
C ALA A 115 -6.20 12.69 -14.69
N VAL A 116 -5.49 13.12 -13.64
CA VAL A 116 -5.80 14.36 -12.90
C VAL A 116 -5.72 15.58 -13.79
N ARG A 117 -4.67 15.68 -14.62
CA ARG A 117 -4.44 16.84 -15.51
C ARG A 117 -5.60 17.07 -16.50
N TYR A 118 -6.25 16.00 -16.93
CA TYR A 118 -7.35 16.08 -17.90
C TYR A 118 -8.74 16.04 -17.26
N GLN A 119 -8.82 16.05 -15.90
CA GLN A 119 -10.10 16.01 -15.20
C GLN A 119 -10.64 17.42 -14.92
N PRO A 120 -11.76 17.85 -15.55
CA PRO A 120 -12.24 19.25 -15.47
C PRO A 120 -12.64 19.70 -14.06
N HIS A 121 -13.00 18.76 -13.17
CA HIS A 121 -13.40 19.06 -11.80
C HIS A 121 -12.27 19.00 -10.79
N VAL A 122 -11.01 18.80 -11.24
CA VAL A 122 -9.83 18.82 -10.38
C VAL A 122 -8.94 19.99 -10.77
N GLU A 123 -8.66 20.86 -9.82
CA GLU A 123 -7.70 21.95 -9.95
C GLU A 123 -6.44 21.62 -9.13
N LEU A 124 -5.27 21.63 -9.78
CA LEU A 124 -3.99 21.45 -9.10
C LEU A 124 -3.55 22.79 -8.51
N MET A 125 -3.26 22.78 -7.20
CA MET A 125 -2.88 23.95 -6.43
C MET A 125 -1.54 23.73 -5.76
N SER A 126 -0.75 24.79 -5.61
CA SER A 126 0.47 24.79 -4.78
C SER A 126 0.17 25.06 -3.30
N GLU A 127 -0.94 25.72 -3.01
CA GLU A 127 -1.36 26.09 -1.66
C GLU A 127 -2.78 25.62 -1.37
N SER A 128 -3.07 25.46 -0.09
CA SER A 128 -4.40 25.08 0.40
C SER A 128 -5.42 26.19 0.17
N VAL A 129 -6.59 25.82 -0.32
CA VAL A 129 -7.72 26.73 -0.51
C VAL A 129 -8.84 26.43 0.47
N ALA A 130 -9.65 27.44 0.78
CA ALA A 130 -10.81 27.27 1.64
C ALA A 130 -11.85 26.38 0.95
N ALA A 131 -12.29 25.32 1.64
CA ALA A 131 -13.33 24.41 1.19
C ALA A 131 -14.13 23.92 2.40
N PRO A 132 -15.40 23.51 2.21
CA PRO A 132 -16.19 22.89 3.28
C PRO A 132 -15.56 21.63 3.86
N LEU A 133 -14.88 20.83 3.03
CA LEU A 133 -14.17 19.62 3.48
C LEU A 133 -12.68 19.67 3.10
N LEU A 134 -11.83 19.46 4.09
CA LEU A 134 -10.40 19.24 3.94
C LEU A 134 -10.09 17.75 4.08
N VAL A 135 -9.47 17.13 3.09
CA VAL A 135 -8.98 15.73 3.19
C VAL A 135 -7.47 15.71 3.16
N VAL A 136 -6.86 15.06 4.15
CA VAL A 136 -5.42 14.99 4.33
C VAL A 136 -4.90 13.64 3.86
N CYS A 137 -4.14 13.65 2.77
CA CYS A 137 -3.49 12.51 2.13
C CYS A 137 -1.96 12.68 2.04
N GLU A 138 -1.36 13.41 2.99
CA GLU A 138 0.06 13.82 3.00
C GLU A 138 1.03 12.71 3.40
N GLY A 139 0.55 11.49 3.60
CA GLY A 139 1.38 10.38 4.04
C GLY A 139 1.74 10.43 5.54
N ARG A 140 2.72 9.61 5.94
CA ARG A 140 3.05 9.42 7.36
C ARG A 140 3.57 10.67 8.07
N SER A 141 4.27 11.54 7.36
CA SER A 141 4.87 12.78 7.89
C SER A 141 3.95 13.99 7.74
N SER A 142 2.64 13.79 7.76
CA SER A 142 1.65 14.83 7.57
C SER A 142 1.77 15.96 8.57
N ARG A 143 2.06 17.18 8.07
CA ARG A 143 2.08 18.42 8.85
C ARG A 143 0.67 18.86 9.22
N THR A 144 -0.25 18.77 8.27
CA THR A 144 -1.66 19.14 8.50
C THR A 144 -2.29 18.32 9.62
N ARG A 145 -1.99 17.00 9.70
CA ARG A 145 -2.46 16.16 10.80
C ARG A 145 -1.99 16.73 12.16
N ALA A 146 -0.73 17.14 12.25
CA ALA A 146 -0.18 17.75 13.47
C ALA A 146 -0.84 19.10 13.79
N GLU A 147 -1.03 19.96 12.79
CA GLU A 147 -1.73 21.26 12.91
C GLU A 147 -3.17 21.08 13.38
N LEU A 148 -3.85 20.01 12.99
CA LEU A 148 -5.20 19.66 13.44
C LEU A 148 -5.25 19.12 14.89
N GLY A 149 -4.10 19.03 15.57
CA GLY A 149 -3.99 18.50 16.93
C GLY A 149 -4.40 17.04 17.04
N VAL A 150 -4.21 16.24 15.98
CA VAL A 150 -4.50 14.81 15.97
C VAL A 150 -3.30 14.07 16.53
N HIS A 151 -3.53 13.28 17.58
CA HIS A 151 -2.49 12.42 18.12
C HIS A 151 -2.20 11.26 17.18
N TYR A 152 -0.92 11.04 16.90
CA TYR A 152 -0.44 9.96 16.05
C TYR A 152 0.43 9.03 16.88
N ASP A 153 -0.17 7.91 17.31
CA ASP A 153 0.48 6.89 18.10
C ASP A 153 1.43 6.10 17.20
N VAL A 154 2.72 6.18 17.46
CA VAL A 154 3.79 5.57 16.67
C VAL A 154 4.49 4.50 17.50
N SER A 155 4.46 3.27 17.03
CA SER A 155 5.20 2.14 17.58
C SER A 155 6.30 1.74 16.59
N PRO A 156 7.56 2.14 16.82
CA PRO A 156 8.66 1.75 15.93
C PRO A 156 8.94 0.26 16.04
N TYR A 157 9.23 -0.38 14.92
CA TYR A 157 9.79 -1.72 14.90
C TYR A 157 11.33 -1.63 14.99
N PRO A 158 11.99 -2.61 15.61
CA PRO A 158 13.46 -2.65 15.64
C PRO A 158 14.03 -3.12 14.29
N GLN A 159 13.49 -2.61 13.20
CA GLN A 159 13.82 -2.99 11.83
C GLN A 159 13.78 -1.79 10.89
N THR A 160 14.63 -1.84 9.89
CA THR A 160 14.68 -0.92 8.75
C THR A 160 14.45 -1.72 7.48
N ALA A 161 13.57 -1.25 6.61
CA ALA A 161 13.41 -1.81 5.27
C ALA A 161 14.47 -1.23 4.34
N LEU A 162 15.12 -2.10 3.57
CA LEU A 162 15.96 -1.77 2.44
C LEU A 162 15.24 -2.17 1.17
N ALA A 163 15.19 -1.28 0.18
CA ALA A 163 14.72 -1.59 -1.16
C ALA A 163 15.83 -1.49 -2.18
N ALA A 164 15.75 -2.35 -3.20
CA ALA A 164 16.62 -2.37 -4.35
C ALA A 164 15.87 -2.95 -5.55
N ARG A 165 16.41 -2.78 -6.74
CA ARG A 165 16.02 -3.52 -7.94
C ARG A 165 17.21 -4.34 -8.41
N VAL A 166 16.97 -5.58 -8.81
CA VAL A 166 18.03 -6.46 -9.31
C VAL A 166 17.58 -7.18 -10.57
N HIS A 167 18.53 -7.37 -11.47
CA HIS A 167 18.42 -8.32 -12.58
C HIS A 167 18.90 -9.69 -12.12
N THR A 168 18.19 -10.74 -12.51
CA THR A 168 18.42 -12.11 -12.06
C THR A 168 18.88 -12.99 -13.20
N GLY A 169 19.74 -13.98 -12.91
CA GLY A 169 20.24 -14.93 -13.90
C GLY A 169 19.16 -15.91 -14.40
N MET A 170 18.08 -16.10 -13.64
CA MET A 170 16.96 -16.96 -13.99
C MET A 170 15.64 -16.19 -13.91
N PRO A 171 14.65 -16.52 -14.77
CA PRO A 171 13.34 -15.89 -14.73
C PRO A 171 12.61 -16.15 -13.40
N HIS A 172 11.92 -15.14 -12.88
CA HIS A 172 11.12 -15.26 -11.66
C HIS A 172 9.84 -16.10 -11.84
N GLY A 173 9.37 -16.30 -13.07
CA GLY A 173 8.21 -17.14 -13.38
C GLY A 173 6.89 -16.68 -12.76
N GLY A 174 6.71 -15.35 -12.53
CA GLY A 174 5.54 -14.81 -11.85
C GLY A 174 5.45 -15.19 -10.37
N THR A 175 6.56 -15.57 -9.74
CA THR A 175 6.61 -16.04 -8.35
C THR A 175 7.18 -14.96 -7.45
N ALA A 176 6.41 -14.54 -6.45
CA ALA A 176 6.91 -13.77 -5.30
C ALA A 176 7.55 -14.73 -4.30
N ARG A 177 8.76 -14.41 -3.83
CA ARG A 177 9.50 -15.23 -2.87
C ARG A 177 9.78 -14.45 -1.61
N GLN A 178 9.68 -15.11 -0.47
CA GLN A 178 9.92 -14.51 0.82
C GLN A 178 10.67 -15.47 1.74
N TRP A 179 11.76 -15.00 2.32
CA TRP A 179 12.59 -15.75 3.26
C TRP A 179 12.53 -15.10 4.63
N PHE A 180 12.12 -15.89 5.61
CA PHE A 180 12.16 -15.50 7.02
C PHE A 180 13.40 -16.09 7.65
N SER A 181 14.28 -15.25 8.14
CA SER A 181 15.53 -15.65 8.77
C SER A 181 15.78 -14.93 10.09
N ALA A 182 16.77 -15.39 10.86
CA ALA A 182 17.22 -14.71 12.07
C ALA A 182 17.74 -13.28 11.77
N GLU A 183 18.23 -13.02 10.56
CA GLU A 183 18.68 -11.70 10.11
C GLU A 183 17.53 -10.77 9.72
N GLY A 184 16.33 -11.31 9.46
CA GLY A 184 15.19 -10.53 9.04
C GLY A 184 14.35 -11.19 7.98
N ILE A 185 13.65 -10.40 7.16
CA ILE A 185 12.73 -10.88 6.15
C ILE A 185 13.12 -10.30 4.80
N LEU A 186 13.52 -11.18 3.89
CA LEU A 186 13.86 -10.85 2.51
C LEU A 186 12.69 -11.20 1.60
N ALA A 187 12.31 -10.29 0.71
CA ALA A 187 11.29 -10.54 -0.31
C ALA A 187 11.81 -10.18 -1.70
N PHE A 188 11.58 -11.07 -2.67
CA PHE A 188 11.74 -10.83 -4.09
C PHE A 188 10.37 -10.75 -4.74
N LEU A 189 10.06 -9.61 -5.34
CA LEU A 189 8.80 -9.32 -5.98
C LEU A 189 9.00 -9.25 -7.49
N PRO A 190 8.27 -10.06 -8.29
CA PRO A 190 8.45 -10.12 -9.73
C PRO A 190 8.08 -8.78 -10.38
N LEU A 191 8.98 -8.20 -11.16
CA LEU A 191 8.74 -7.01 -11.97
C LEU A 191 8.55 -7.40 -13.45
N GLY A 192 8.03 -6.46 -14.25
CA GLY A 192 7.97 -6.60 -15.69
C GLY A 192 9.37 -6.67 -16.32
N GLY A 193 9.39 -6.94 -17.62
CA GLY A 193 10.61 -7.09 -18.40
C GLY A 193 10.47 -8.25 -19.40
N ALA A 194 11.14 -8.14 -20.54
CA ALA A 194 10.96 -9.05 -21.66
C ALA A 194 11.22 -10.53 -21.31
N ASN A 195 12.14 -10.78 -20.36
CA ASN A 195 12.58 -12.13 -19.99
C ASN A 195 12.10 -12.56 -18.59
N GLY A 196 11.35 -11.72 -17.86
CA GLY A 196 10.95 -12.01 -16.49
C GLY A 196 12.13 -12.13 -15.51
N GLN A 197 13.20 -11.36 -15.73
CA GLN A 197 14.44 -11.39 -14.95
C GLN A 197 14.65 -10.15 -14.09
N GLU A 198 13.60 -9.38 -13.87
CA GLU A 198 13.64 -8.19 -13.04
C GLU A 198 12.87 -8.42 -11.73
N VAL A 199 13.46 -8.13 -10.59
CA VAL A 199 12.77 -8.21 -9.30
C VAL A 199 13.00 -6.96 -8.46
N ALA A 200 11.96 -6.53 -7.75
CA ALA A 200 12.11 -5.60 -6.64
C ALA A 200 12.45 -6.39 -5.37
N VAL A 201 13.44 -5.90 -4.66
CA VAL A 201 13.88 -6.44 -3.39
C VAL A 201 13.34 -5.59 -2.25
N VAL A 202 12.77 -6.22 -1.23
CA VAL A 202 12.46 -5.58 0.04
C VAL A 202 13.09 -6.43 1.15
N TRP A 203 14.02 -5.85 1.89
CA TRP A 203 14.73 -6.55 2.96
C TRP A 203 14.54 -5.83 4.30
N SER A 204 13.79 -6.41 5.20
CA SER A 204 13.56 -5.89 6.56
C SER A 204 14.59 -6.49 7.50
N VAL A 205 15.52 -5.69 7.99
CA VAL A 205 16.64 -6.11 8.84
C VAL A 205 16.83 -5.16 10.02
N ALA A 206 17.69 -5.50 10.97
CA ALA A 206 18.10 -4.59 12.03
C ALA A 206 18.74 -3.30 11.43
N PRO A 207 18.57 -2.12 12.08
CA PRO A 207 19.08 -0.86 11.54
C PRO A 207 20.57 -0.88 11.20
N GLU A 208 21.37 -1.49 12.04
CA GLU A 208 22.84 -1.60 11.86
C GLU A 208 23.16 -2.47 10.63
N ARG A 209 22.37 -3.55 10.42
CA ARG A 209 22.53 -4.39 9.24
C ARG A 209 22.10 -3.66 7.97
N ALA A 210 21.02 -2.86 8.02
CA ALA A 210 20.60 -2.04 6.90
C ALA A 210 21.68 -1.05 6.49
N GLN A 211 22.31 -0.39 7.47
CA GLN A 211 23.42 0.52 7.21
C GLN A 211 24.60 -0.20 6.55
N ALA A 212 25.03 -1.33 7.10
CA ALA A 212 26.11 -2.13 6.52
C ALA A 212 25.79 -2.58 5.08
N LEU A 213 24.54 -2.97 4.78
CA LEU A 213 24.12 -3.33 3.44
C LEU A 213 24.12 -2.13 2.46
N MET A 214 23.88 -0.92 2.94
CA MET A 214 23.96 0.31 2.12
C MET A 214 25.40 0.70 1.78
N GLU A 215 26.35 0.34 2.62
CA GLU A 215 27.79 0.63 2.44
C GLU A 215 28.50 -0.35 1.48
N LEU A 216 27.91 -1.53 1.22
CA LEU A 216 28.49 -2.51 0.30
C LEU A 216 28.58 -1.98 -1.13
N GLU A 217 29.64 -2.35 -1.81
CA GLU A 217 29.72 -2.15 -3.27
C GLU A 217 28.68 -3.00 -4.00
N PRO A 218 28.21 -2.60 -5.20
CA PRO A 218 27.15 -3.32 -5.92
C PRO A 218 27.36 -4.83 -6.10
N PRO A 219 28.57 -5.35 -6.44
CA PRO A 219 28.80 -6.78 -6.55
C PRO A 219 28.72 -7.52 -5.21
N GLU A 220 29.20 -6.90 -4.13
CA GLU A 220 29.17 -7.48 -2.78
C GLU A 220 27.75 -7.54 -2.25
N PHE A 221 26.95 -6.49 -2.49
CA PHE A 221 25.53 -6.49 -2.16
C PHE A 221 24.76 -7.58 -2.92
N ALA A 222 25.01 -7.74 -4.22
CA ALA A 222 24.40 -8.78 -5.04
C ALA A 222 24.78 -10.20 -4.55
N SER A 223 26.04 -10.39 -4.17
CA SER A 223 26.51 -11.66 -3.58
C SER A 223 25.83 -11.95 -2.24
N THR A 224 25.69 -10.94 -1.39
CA THR A 224 25.01 -11.04 -0.08
C THR A 224 23.52 -11.38 -0.26
N LEU A 225 22.85 -10.76 -1.23
CA LEU A 225 21.48 -11.10 -1.59
C LEU A 225 21.33 -12.52 -2.12
N ALA A 226 22.27 -12.97 -3.00
CA ALA A 226 22.26 -14.31 -3.54
C ALA A 226 22.41 -15.34 -2.43
N GLN A 227 23.30 -15.08 -1.48
CA GLN A 227 23.48 -15.95 -0.29
C GLN A 227 22.23 -15.99 0.58
N ALA A 228 21.63 -14.81 0.89
CA ALA A 228 20.43 -14.71 1.73
C ALA A 228 19.19 -15.36 1.09
N SER A 229 19.13 -15.44 -0.25
CA SER A 229 18.07 -16.09 -1.01
C SER A 229 18.38 -17.55 -1.40
N GLY A 230 19.47 -18.13 -0.89
CA GLY A 230 19.89 -19.49 -1.25
C GLY A 230 20.16 -19.67 -2.74
N GLY A 231 20.49 -18.61 -3.49
CA GLY A 231 20.73 -18.66 -4.93
C GLY A 231 19.49 -18.91 -5.78
N ALA A 232 18.29 -18.69 -5.27
CA ALA A 232 17.01 -19.07 -5.87
C ALA A 232 16.78 -18.55 -7.31
N LEU A 233 17.41 -17.43 -7.69
CA LEU A 233 17.29 -16.82 -9.02
C LEU A 233 18.64 -16.70 -9.76
N GLY A 234 19.64 -17.49 -9.35
CA GLY A 234 20.96 -17.49 -9.95
C GLY A 234 21.77 -16.22 -9.65
N ALA A 235 22.60 -15.79 -10.59
CA ALA A 235 23.40 -14.57 -10.44
C ALA A 235 22.50 -13.34 -10.33
N LEU A 236 22.86 -12.42 -9.44
CA LEU A 236 22.12 -11.19 -9.22
C LEU A 236 22.98 -9.98 -9.59
N HIS A 237 22.38 -8.96 -10.19
CA HIS A 237 23.03 -7.70 -10.53
C HIS A 237 22.16 -6.55 -10.07
N LEU A 238 22.72 -5.69 -9.21
CA LEU A 238 22.03 -4.48 -8.72
C LEU A 238 21.73 -3.53 -9.88
N GLN A 239 20.51 -3.02 -9.92
CA GLN A 239 20.07 -2.01 -10.88
C GLN A 239 19.72 -0.71 -10.16
N GLY A 240 20.52 0.33 -10.41
CA GLY A 240 20.32 1.64 -9.82
C GLY A 240 20.67 1.70 -8.33
N GLU A 241 19.97 2.57 -7.63
CA GLU A 241 20.25 2.88 -6.23
C GLU A 241 19.51 1.95 -5.26
N ARG A 242 19.96 1.97 -4.01
CA ARG A 242 19.28 1.37 -2.86
C ARG A 242 18.69 2.47 -2.00
N CYS A 243 17.58 2.21 -1.34
CA CYS A 243 17.04 3.14 -0.35
C CYS A 243 16.57 2.41 0.90
N THR A 244 16.56 3.13 2.03
CA THR A 244 16.14 2.59 3.32
C THR A 244 15.11 3.49 3.99
N TRP A 245 14.25 2.89 4.83
CA TRP A 245 13.35 3.61 5.71
C TRP A 245 13.04 2.81 6.96
N PRO A 246 12.87 3.49 8.12
CA PRO A 246 12.52 2.83 9.36
C PRO A 246 11.10 2.24 9.26
N LEU A 247 10.91 1.05 9.84
CA LEU A 247 9.62 0.41 9.93
C LEU A 247 8.89 0.85 11.20
N GLN A 248 7.60 1.15 11.04
CA GLN A 248 6.77 1.56 12.17
C GLN A 248 5.31 1.18 11.93
N LEU A 249 4.61 0.88 13.01
CA LEU A 249 3.16 0.90 13.05
C LEU A 249 2.75 2.27 13.57
N ALA A 250 1.80 2.91 12.91
CA ALA A 250 1.33 4.18 13.41
C ALA A 250 -0.16 4.40 13.09
N ARG A 251 -0.84 5.17 13.95
CA ARG A 251 -2.27 5.45 13.76
C ARG A 251 -2.67 6.78 14.39
N ALA A 252 -3.58 7.46 13.71
CA ALA A 252 -4.27 8.61 14.26
C ALA A 252 -5.38 8.17 15.24
N ASP A 253 -5.52 8.87 16.37
CA ASP A 253 -6.60 8.68 17.34
C ASP A 253 -7.97 9.02 16.73
N ARG A 254 -8.00 10.07 15.91
CA ARG A 254 -9.18 10.57 15.19
C ARG A 254 -8.89 10.68 13.70
N TRP A 255 -9.84 10.25 12.87
CA TRP A 255 -9.70 10.33 11.41
C TRP A 255 -10.59 11.40 10.80
N CYS A 256 -11.41 12.05 11.59
CA CYS A 256 -12.21 13.19 11.16
C CYS A 256 -12.51 14.14 12.32
N GLY A 257 -12.82 15.39 11.98
CA GLY A 257 -13.19 16.42 12.91
C GLY A 257 -13.74 17.64 12.22
N ALA A 258 -14.15 18.64 13.01
CA ALA A 258 -14.56 19.94 12.54
C ALA A 258 -13.58 21.01 13.01
N LEU A 259 -13.30 22.01 12.18
CA LEU A 259 -12.54 23.20 12.56
C LEU A 259 -13.51 24.20 13.23
N ALA A 260 -13.23 24.53 14.47
CA ALA A 260 -14.09 25.40 15.24
C ALA A 260 -14.26 26.79 14.56
N GLY A 261 -15.49 27.23 14.44
CA GLY A 261 -15.83 28.57 13.93
C GLY A 261 -15.73 28.76 12.41
N THR A 262 -15.32 27.75 11.63
CA THR A 262 -15.09 27.87 10.17
C THR A 262 -16.17 27.22 9.31
N GLY A 263 -16.98 26.32 9.88
CA GLY A 263 -17.90 25.49 9.10
C GLY A 263 -17.20 24.41 8.26
N THR A 264 -15.87 24.30 8.35
CA THR A 264 -15.05 23.31 7.64
C THR A 264 -14.90 22.05 8.48
N SER A 265 -15.06 20.89 7.86
CA SER A 265 -14.70 19.59 8.45
C SER A 265 -13.46 19.03 7.78
N TRP A 266 -12.79 18.09 8.46
CA TRP A 266 -11.60 17.43 7.91
C TRP A 266 -11.68 15.92 8.06
N ALA A 267 -10.97 15.22 7.18
CA ALA A 267 -10.77 13.77 7.22
C ALA A 267 -9.32 13.40 6.88
N LEU A 268 -8.82 12.31 7.46
CA LEU A 268 -7.51 11.71 7.13
C LEU A 268 -7.72 10.46 6.29
N ALA A 269 -6.80 10.18 5.34
CA ALA A 269 -6.79 8.97 4.55
C ALA A 269 -5.36 8.49 4.25
N GLY A 270 -5.18 7.19 4.05
CA GLY A 270 -3.88 6.56 3.82
C GLY A 270 -2.94 6.70 5.01
N ASP A 271 -1.65 6.81 4.75
CA ASP A 271 -0.63 6.88 5.80
C ASP A 271 -0.75 8.11 6.71
N ALA A 272 -1.52 9.12 6.33
CA ALA A 272 -1.88 10.22 7.24
C ALA A 272 -2.79 9.75 8.39
N ALA A 273 -3.62 8.74 8.16
CA ALA A 273 -4.51 8.14 9.16
C ALA A 273 -3.87 6.94 9.86
N HIS A 274 -3.16 6.09 9.12
CA HIS A 274 -2.55 4.86 9.64
C HIS A 274 -1.40 4.38 8.75
N THR A 275 -0.36 3.88 9.38
CA THR A 275 0.76 3.20 8.71
C THR A 275 0.84 1.77 9.24
N VAL A 276 0.91 0.80 8.35
CA VAL A 276 1.02 -0.62 8.70
C VAL A 276 2.39 -1.17 8.34
N HIS A 277 2.76 -2.30 8.94
CA HIS A 277 4.02 -2.96 8.64
C HIS A 277 4.06 -3.41 7.17
N PRO A 278 5.15 -3.19 6.42
CA PRO A 278 5.24 -3.50 4.99
C PRO A 278 5.31 -4.99 4.66
N LEU A 279 5.43 -5.89 5.64
CA LEU A 279 5.49 -7.36 5.44
C LEU A 279 4.39 -7.90 4.52
N SER A 280 3.22 -7.25 4.51
CA SER A 280 2.10 -7.68 3.68
C SER A 280 1.97 -6.88 2.38
N GLY A 281 2.79 -5.86 2.13
CA GLY A 281 2.63 -4.94 0.99
C GLY A 281 1.28 -4.19 0.99
N GLN A 282 0.54 -4.19 2.11
CA GLN A 282 -0.87 -3.77 2.17
C GLN A 282 -1.07 -2.26 2.37
N GLY A 283 -0.04 -1.48 2.70
CA GLY A 283 -0.19 -0.06 3.02
C GLY A 283 -0.96 0.72 1.96
N LEU A 284 -0.55 0.59 0.69
CA LEU A 284 -1.22 1.27 -0.41
C LEU A 284 -2.65 0.74 -0.65
N ASN A 285 -2.87 -0.57 -0.56
CA ASN A 285 -4.21 -1.16 -0.68
C ASN A 285 -5.19 -0.59 0.35
N LEU A 286 -4.72 -0.40 1.59
CA LEU A 286 -5.52 0.19 2.66
C LEU A 286 -5.82 1.65 2.39
N GLY A 287 -4.85 2.43 1.92
CA GLY A 287 -5.05 3.83 1.54
C GLY A 287 -6.03 3.99 0.37
N LEU A 288 -5.97 3.11 -0.63
CA LEU A 288 -6.93 3.07 -1.74
C LEU A 288 -8.34 2.70 -1.26
N ALA A 289 -8.45 1.74 -0.34
CA ALA A 289 -9.72 1.38 0.26
C ALA A 289 -10.31 2.51 1.14
N ASP A 290 -9.46 3.31 1.80
CA ASP A 290 -9.91 4.49 2.55
C ASP A 290 -10.59 5.50 1.62
N VAL A 291 -9.92 5.86 0.54
CA VAL A 291 -10.45 6.88 -0.37
C VAL A 291 -11.64 6.37 -1.17
N GLN A 292 -11.71 5.09 -1.47
CA GLN A 292 -12.89 4.46 -2.06
C GLN A 292 -14.10 4.54 -1.11
N ALA A 293 -13.91 4.21 0.18
CA ALA A 293 -14.95 4.29 1.18
C ALA A 293 -15.41 5.74 1.41
N LEU A 294 -14.46 6.67 1.51
CA LEU A 294 -14.77 8.09 1.70
C LEU A 294 -15.55 8.65 0.50
N ALA A 295 -15.07 8.42 -0.72
CA ALA A 295 -15.76 8.86 -1.94
C ALA A 295 -17.17 8.28 -2.02
N ARG A 296 -17.35 6.99 -1.83
CA ARG A 296 -18.66 6.31 -1.81
C ARG A 296 -19.62 6.94 -0.80
N LEU A 297 -19.17 7.21 0.42
CA LEU A 297 -20.01 7.81 1.46
C LEU A 297 -20.35 9.26 1.17
N LEU A 298 -19.41 10.02 0.61
CA LEU A 298 -19.65 11.41 0.21
C LEU A 298 -20.61 11.51 -0.98
N THR A 299 -20.54 10.60 -1.95
CA THR A 299 -21.41 10.62 -3.12
C THR A 299 -22.80 10.04 -2.83
N ALA A 300 -22.91 9.06 -1.93
CA ALA A 300 -24.19 8.49 -1.50
C ALA A 300 -24.97 9.39 -0.51
N ARG A 301 -24.42 10.54 -0.10
CA ARG A 301 -25.14 11.47 0.78
C ARG A 301 -26.35 12.09 0.08
N SER A 302 -27.36 12.44 0.86
CA SER A 302 -28.51 13.20 0.32
C SER A 302 -28.02 14.54 -0.24
N SER A 303 -28.57 14.99 -1.37
CA SER A 303 -28.14 16.21 -2.10
C SER A 303 -28.16 17.50 -1.24
N TRP A 304 -29.05 17.57 -0.26
CA TRP A 304 -29.16 18.70 0.68
C TRP A 304 -28.10 18.69 1.79
N ARG A 305 -27.34 17.60 1.96
CA ARG A 305 -26.27 17.52 2.96
C ARG A 305 -24.95 18.02 2.39
N SER A 306 -24.24 18.81 3.20
CA SER A 306 -22.88 19.24 2.87
C SER A 306 -21.92 18.07 2.81
N VAL A 307 -20.86 18.18 1.99
CA VAL A 307 -19.69 17.29 2.04
C VAL A 307 -19.00 17.30 3.41
N ALA A 308 -19.19 18.37 4.18
CA ALA A 308 -18.67 18.54 5.53
C ALA A 308 -19.53 17.89 6.65
N ASP A 309 -20.59 17.14 6.30
CA ASP A 309 -21.47 16.52 7.30
C ASP A 309 -20.68 15.49 8.16
N MET A 310 -20.49 15.83 9.43
CA MET A 310 -19.77 15.01 10.39
C MET A 310 -20.37 13.61 10.62
N ARG A 311 -21.65 13.39 10.31
CA ARG A 311 -22.27 12.06 10.41
C ARG A 311 -21.69 11.13 9.33
N VAL A 312 -21.46 11.66 8.13
CA VAL A 312 -20.84 10.94 7.01
C VAL A 312 -19.38 10.63 7.34
N LEU A 313 -18.63 11.62 7.82
CA LEU A 313 -17.22 11.45 8.14
C LEU A 313 -16.98 10.48 9.33
N ARG A 314 -17.82 10.55 10.38
CA ARG A 314 -17.76 9.57 11.50
C ARG A 314 -18.15 8.16 11.05
N ARG A 315 -19.04 8.03 10.05
CA ARG A 315 -19.35 6.72 9.46
C ARG A 315 -18.14 6.18 8.71
N TYR A 316 -17.47 7.01 7.93
CA TYR A 316 -16.22 6.67 7.26
C TYR A 316 -15.16 6.17 8.27
N GLU A 317 -14.88 6.96 9.30
CA GLU A 317 -13.91 6.59 10.33
C GLU A 317 -14.23 5.24 10.97
N ARG A 318 -15.48 5.01 11.39
CA ARG A 318 -15.90 3.73 12.01
C ARG A 318 -15.73 2.57 11.06
N GLU A 319 -16.21 2.70 9.82
CA GLU A 319 -16.13 1.66 8.79
C GLU A 319 -14.67 1.26 8.55
N ARG A 320 -13.78 2.25 8.39
CA ARG A 320 -12.38 1.99 8.12
C ARG A 320 -11.62 1.43 9.33
N LYS A 321 -11.83 1.98 10.51
CA LYS A 321 -11.23 1.45 11.74
C LYS A 321 -11.65 0.00 12.02
N THR A 322 -12.93 -0.34 11.77
CA THR A 322 -13.42 -1.72 11.92
C THR A 322 -12.78 -2.66 10.91
N ALA A 323 -12.65 -2.24 9.65
CA ALA A 323 -12.02 -3.04 8.60
C ALA A 323 -10.52 -3.34 8.86
N LEU A 324 -9.84 -2.48 9.63
CA LEU A 324 -8.43 -2.67 10.00
C LEU A 324 -8.20 -3.59 11.20
N LEU A 325 -9.24 -3.86 12.01
CA LEU A 325 -9.10 -4.66 13.24
C LEU A 325 -8.55 -6.07 13.02
N PRO A 326 -9.04 -6.88 12.06
CA PRO A 326 -8.53 -8.23 11.85
C PRO A 326 -7.06 -8.24 11.43
N MET A 327 -6.67 -7.30 10.58
CA MET A 327 -5.29 -7.16 10.12
C MET A 327 -4.35 -6.77 11.27
N ARG A 328 -4.80 -5.88 12.16
CA ARG A 328 -4.04 -5.53 13.37
C ARG A 328 -3.79 -6.74 14.26
N LEU A 329 -4.85 -7.48 14.58
CA LEU A 329 -4.74 -8.65 15.45
C LEU A 329 -3.80 -9.71 14.87
N SER A 330 -3.86 -9.93 13.55
CA SER A 330 -2.95 -10.88 12.87
C SER A 330 -1.51 -10.37 12.81
N THR A 331 -1.29 -9.09 12.54
CA THR A 331 0.06 -8.50 12.49
C THR A 331 0.70 -8.45 13.87
N ASP A 332 -0.06 -8.05 14.91
CA ASP A 332 0.41 -8.02 16.29
C ASP A 332 0.75 -9.44 16.79
N LEU A 333 -0.10 -10.43 16.47
CA LEU A 333 0.14 -11.83 16.81
C LEU A 333 1.38 -12.38 16.11
N LEU A 334 1.52 -12.14 14.81
CA LEU A 334 2.69 -12.56 14.05
C LEU A 334 3.96 -11.86 14.55
N ALA A 335 3.93 -10.55 14.78
CA ALA A 335 5.08 -9.83 15.30
C ALA A 335 5.53 -10.37 16.67
N GLN A 336 4.59 -10.69 17.56
CA GLN A 336 4.89 -11.31 18.86
C GLN A 336 5.44 -12.74 18.71
N LEU A 337 4.90 -13.53 17.77
CA LEU A 337 5.34 -14.90 17.50
C LEU A 337 6.78 -14.94 16.94
N PHE A 338 7.10 -13.97 16.05
CA PHE A 338 8.43 -13.87 15.44
C PHE A 338 9.46 -13.15 16.33
N ALA A 339 9.04 -12.27 17.25
CA ALA A 339 9.94 -11.62 18.20
C ALA A 339 10.45 -12.55 19.33
N ARG A 340 9.75 -13.63 19.62
CA ARG A 340 10.12 -14.58 20.68
C ARG A 340 11.13 -15.60 20.16
N ARG A 341 12.30 -15.65 20.81
CA ARG A 341 13.43 -16.55 20.48
C ARG A 341 13.44 -17.85 21.31
N GLU A 342 12.39 -18.12 22.09
CA GLU A 342 12.30 -19.30 22.93
C GLU A 342 12.17 -20.58 22.07
N PRO A 343 12.92 -21.66 22.36
CA PRO A 343 12.92 -22.89 21.54
C PRO A 343 11.53 -23.52 21.36
N GLY A 344 10.66 -23.43 22.37
CA GLY A 344 9.28 -23.93 22.32
C GLY A 344 8.40 -23.13 21.37
N VAL A 345 8.63 -21.81 21.25
CA VAL A 345 7.88 -20.93 20.34
C VAL A 345 8.35 -21.13 18.90
N GLN A 346 9.64 -21.40 18.69
CA GLN A 346 10.19 -21.76 17.38
C GLN A 346 9.59 -23.08 16.88
N ALA A 347 9.53 -24.10 17.73
CA ALA A 347 8.92 -25.39 17.40
C ALA A 347 7.42 -25.24 17.07
N LEU A 348 6.69 -24.42 17.83
CA LEU A 348 5.27 -24.15 17.59
C LEU A 348 5.06 -23.37 16.26
N ARG A 349 5.95 -22.44 15.94
CA ARG A 349 5.96 -21.70 14.68
C ARG A 349 6.14 -22.64 13.48
N ASN A 350 7.14 -23.52 13.56
CA ASN A 350 7.45 -24.47 12.49
C ASN A 350 6.36 -25.52 12.32
N TRP A 351 5.83 -26.06 13.41
CA TRP A 351 4.69 -26.95 13.41
C TRP A 351 3.43 -26.25 12.85
N GLY A 352 3.21 -24.98 13.23
CA GLY A 352 2.11 -24.17 12.72
C GLY A 352 2.22 -23.92 11.21
N MET A 353 3.41 -23.62 10.70
CA MET A 353 3.63 -23.41 9.26
C MET A 353 3.46 -24.71 8.46
N GLN A 354 4.03 -25.83 8.92
CA GLN A 354 3.85 -27.13 8.28
C GLN A 354 2.40 -27.63 8.33
N GLY A 355 1.74 -27.48 9.48
CA GLY A 355 0.32 -27.83 9.64
C GLY A 355 -0.59 -26.94 8.78
N PHE A 356 -0.27 -25.65 8.67
CA PHE A 356 -1.01 -24.72 7.84
C PHE A 356 -0.94 -25.07 6.34
N ASP A 357 0.23 -25.51 5.84
CA ASP A 357 0.37 -25.90 4.44
C ASP A 357 -0.47 -27.15 4.10
N GLN A 358 -0.71 -28.03 5.07
CA GLN A 358 -1.52 -29.26 4.89
C GLN A 358 -3.03 -29.02 5.02
N ILE A 359 -3.50 -27.92 5.65
CA ILE A 359 -4.92 -27.63 5.80
C ILE A 359 -5.42 -26.79 4.61
N GLY A 360 -5.70 -27.43 3.48
CA GLY A 360 -6.12 -26.81 2.24
C GLY A 360 -7.28 -25.78 2.35
N PRO A 361 -8.35 -26.01 3.14
CA PRO A 361 -9.41 -25.02 3.33
C PRO A 361 -8.95 -23.75 4.06
N LEU A 362 -8.11 -23.88 5.11
CA LEU A 362 -7.60 -22.75 5.87
C LEU A 362 -6.61 -21.93 5.01
N LYS A 363 -5.74 -22.60 4.27
CA LYS A 363 -4.82 -21.99 3.32
C LYS A 363 -5.56 -21.18 2.24
N ARG A 364 -6.62 -21.74 1.66
CA ARG A 364 -7.48 -21.04 0.70
C ARG A 364 -8.17 -19.82 1.33
N TRP A 365 -8.68 -19.98 2.55
CA TRP A 365 -9.31 -18.87 3.27
C TRP A 365 -8.31 -17.73 3.55
N VAL A 366 -7.08 -18.02 4.00
CA VAL A 366 -6.03 -17.00 4.22
C VAL A 366 -5.59 -16.36 2.91
N ALA A 367 -5.40 -17.15 1.85
CA ALA A 367 -5.09 -16.63 0.52
C ALA A 367 -6.20 -15.69 0.02
N GLN A 368 -7.47 -16.06 0.19
CA GLN A 368 -8.61 -15.21 -0.13
C GLN A 368 -8.66 -13.95 0.73
N GLN A 369 -8.33 -14.04 2.02
CA GLN A 369 -8.25 -12.86 2.89
C GLN A 369 -7.11 -11.91 2.49
N ALA A 370 -5.99 -12.43 2.02
CA ALA A 370 -4.88 -11.63 1.51
C ALA A 370 -5.22 -10.97 0.15
N MET A 371 -5.94 -11.69 -0.71
CA MET A 371 -6.41 -11.20 -2.01
C MET A 371 -7.61 -10.24 -1.88
N HIS A 372 -8.52 -10.54 -0.96
CA HIS A 372 -9.73 -9.77 -0.69
C HIS A 372 -9.86 -9.64 0.83
N PRO A 373 -9.37 -8.57 1.47
CA PRO A 373 -9.68 -8.34 2.88
C PRO A 373 -11.21 -8.25 3.02
N ALA A 374 -11.80 -9.40 3.34
CA ALA A 374 -13.23 -9.62 3.35
C ALA A 374 -13.83 -9.08 4.63
N PHE A 375 -14.04 -7.79 4.67
CA PHE A 375 -15.03 -7.12 5.51
C PHE A 375 -15.48 -5.83 4.82
N LEU A 376 -15.64 -5.88 3.51
CA LEU A 376 -16.37 -4.85 2.79
C LEU A 376 -17.62 -5.51 2.23
N ILE A 377 -18.74 -5.12 2.79
CA ILE A 377 -20.08 -5.24 2.25
C ILE A 377 -19.98 -5.16 0.71
N ASP A 378 -20.56 -6.16 0.07
CA ASP A 378 -20.74 -6.29 -1.38
C ASP A 378 -20.77 -4.92 -2.05
N PRO A 379 -19.84 -4.60 -2.95
CA PRO A 379 -19.98 -3.38 -3.71
C PRO A 379 -21.19 -3.57 -4.60
N ALA A 380 -22.31 -2.91 -4.24
CA ALA A 380 -23.40 -2.75 -5.17
C ALA A 380 -22.79 -2.26 -6.50
N PRO A 381 -23.10 -2.87 -7.64
CA PRO A 381 -22.53 -2.48 -8.92
C PRO A 381 -22.78 -0.99 -9.10
N ILE A 382 -21.73 -0.25 -9.39
CA ILE A 382 -21.83 1.14 -9.82
C ILE A 382 -22.68 1.06 -11.09
N SER A 383 -23.95 1.43 -11.00
CA SER A 383 -24.86 1.41 -12.12
C SER A 383 -24.29 2.34 -13.19
N GLY A 384 -23.73 1.74 -14.25
CA GLY A 384 -23.47 2.47 -15.48
C GLY A 384 -24.79 3.06 -15.98
N ARG A 385 -24.93 4.37 -15.88
CA ARG A 385 -25.91 5.05 -16.70
C ARG A 385 -25.33 5.03 -18.10
N ASP A 386 -25.94 4.21 -18.94
CA ASP A 386 -25.71 4.21 -20.36
C ASP A 386 -25.94 5.64 -20.90
N PHE A 387 -24.89 6.19 -21.50
CA PHE A 387 -25.01 7.37 -22.34
C PHE A 387 -25.36 6.89 -23.75
N SER A 388 -26.65 6.98 -24.09
CA SER A 388 -27.12 7.11 -25.45
C SER A 388 -27.00 8.55 -25.91
#